data_8c1900a044355cf1db13bdcaa39c50cb
#
_entry.id   8c1900a044355cf1db13bdcaa39c50cb
#
_cell.length_a   1.000
_cell.length_b   1.000
_cell.length_c   1.000
_cell.angle_alpha   90.00
_cell.angle_beta   90.00
_cell.angle_gamma   90.00
#
_symmetry.space_group_name_H-M   'P 1'
#
loop_
_entity.id
_entity.type
_entity.pdbx_description
1 polymer ?
#
loop_
_entity_poly.entity_id
_entity_poly.type
_entity_poly.pdbx_seq_one_letter_code
_entity_poly.pdbx_strand_id
1 'polypeptide(L)'
;LIIFADGTDLSGVVKSERPRVCAADRTVVVFKVHGTPGGGDDDRFASDTTDLQGGRYVWSTGNTGTEGRFYAHLKATADCKAATSRVIRAQR
;
A
#
# COMPACT_ATOMS: atom_id res chain seq x y z
N LEU A 1 -5.53 6.03 -0.13
CA LEU A 1 -4.74 4.80 -0.27
C LEU A 1 -5.53 3.61 0.25
N ILE A 2 -5.75 2.65 -0.60
CA ILE A 2 -6.55 1.47 -0.29
C ILE A 2 -5.68 0.22 -0.47
N ILE A 3 -5.82 -0.73 0.45
CA ILE A 3 -5.16 -2.02 0.37
C ILE A 3 -6.19 -3.14 0.36
N PHE A 4 -5.97 -4.14 -0.47
CA PHE A 4 -6.81 -5.35 -0.55
C PHE A 4 -5.94 -6.59 -0.36
N ALA A 5 -6.53 -7.62 0.22
CA ALA A 5 -5.91 -8.94 0.28
C ALA A 5 -6.85 -9.96 -0.36
N ASP A 6 -6.31 -10.73 -1.31
CA ASP A 6 -6.94 -11.90 -1.89
C ASP A 6 -6.06 -13.09 -1.52
N GLY A 7 -6.46 -13.81 -0.46
CA GLY A 7 -5.53 -14.73 0.17
C GLY A 7 -4.31 -13.99 0.68
N THR A 8 -3.12 -14.36 0.20
CA THR A 8 -1.88 -13.67 0.50
C THR A 8 -1.39 -12.76 -0.63
N ASP A 9 -2.24 -12.51 -1.64
CA ASP A 9 -1.96 -11.58 -2.72
C ASP A 9 -2.39 -10.17 -2.27
N LEU A 10 -1.44 -9.25 -2.19
CA LEU A 10 -1.66 -7.88 -1.73
C LEU A 10 -1.63 -6.92 -2.91
N SER A 11 -2.64 -6.07 -2.98
CA SER A 11 -2.77 -5.06 -4.02
C SER A 11 -3.56 -3.87 -3.50
N GLY A 12 -3.68 -2.84 -4.32
CA GLY A 12 -4.45 -1.69 -3.91
C GLY A 12 -4.54 -0.60 -4.96
N VAL A 13 -5.10 0.53 -4.52
CA VAL A 13 -5.36 1.70 -5.36
C VAL A 13 -4.91 2.94 -4.63
N VAL A 14 -4.32 3.88 -5.35
CA VAL A 14 -4.05 5.23 -4.86
C VAL A 14 -5.07 6.17 -5.48
N LYS A 15 -5.86 6.83 -4.65
CA LYS A 15 -6.83 7.85 -5.05
C LYS A 15 -6.33 9.21 -4.61
N SER A 16 -6.51 10.20 -5.47
CA SER A 16 -6.11 11.58 -5.17
C SER A 16 -6.98 12.55 -5.95
N GLU A 17 -7.17 13.75 -5.42
CA GLU A 17 -7.80 14.86 -6.15
C GLU A 17 -6.91 15.35 -7.29
N ARG A 18 -5.61 15.04 -7.22
CA ARG A 18 -4.61 15.39 -8.23
C ARG A 18 -3.89 14.11 -8.69
N PRO A 19 -4.59 13.20 -9.40
CA PRO A 19 -4.06 11.86 -9.68
C PRO A 19 -2.74 11.85 -10.44
N ARG A 20 -2.58 12.76 -11.42
CA ARG A 20 -1.36 12.82 -12.24
C ARG A 20 -0.13 13.24 -11.43
N VAL A 21 -0.34 13.96 -10.34
CA VAL A 21 0.74 14.45 -9.47
C VAL A 21 0.95 13.53 -8.27
N CYS A 22 -0.16 13.09 -7.65
CA CYS A 22 -0.10 12.42 -6.35
C CYS A 22 -0.44 10.94 -6.37
N ALA A 23 -0.87 10.40 -7.50
CA ALA A 23 -1.14 8.96 -7.63
C ALA A 23 -0.22 8.28 -8.65
N ALA A 24 0.22 9.00 -9.69
CA ALA A 24 1.07 8.45 -10.74
C ALA A 24 2.51 8.26 -10.25
N ASP A 25 3.11 7.14 -10.64
CA ASP A 25 4.52 6.83 -10.36
C ASP A 25 4.91 6.98 -8.88
N ARG A 26 3.97 6.65 -7.98
CA ARG A 26 4.20 6.70 -6.55
C ARG A 26 4.63 5.33 -6.04
N THR A 27 5.62 5.33 -5.16
CA THR A 27 6.04 4.09 -4.50
C THR A 27 5.19 3.84 -3.27
N VAL A 28 4.46 2.73 -3.28
CA VAL A 28 3.67 2.25 -2.15
C VAL A 28 4.52 1.24 -1.39
N VAL A 29 4.70 1.45 -0.10
CA VAL A 29 5.42 0.52 0.77
C VAL A 29 4.40 -0.22 1.63
N VAL A 30 4.50 -1.53 1.66
CA VAL A 30 3.65 -2.38 2.50
C VAL A 30 4.44 -2.77 3.74
N PHE A 31 3.83 -2.58 4.90
CA PHE A 31 4.39 -2.94 6.19
C PHE A 31 3.64 -4.12 6.79
N LYS A 32 4.37 -5.06 7.35
CA LYS A 32 3.81 -6.13 8.16
C LYS A 32 3.76 -5.67 9.61
N VAL A 33 2.59 -5.78 10.22
CA VAL A 33 2.37 -5.30 11.59
C VAL A 33 2.93 -6.28 12.61
N HIS A 34 3.70 -5.75 13.54
CA HIS A 34 4.17 -6.45 14.73
C HIS A 34 3.73 -5.63 15.94
N GLY A 35 2.77 -6.14 16.73
CA GLY A 35 2.24 -5.40 17.86
C GLY A 35 1.23 -4.33 17.44
N THR A 36 1.44 -3.09 17.88
CA THR A 36 0.55 -1.96 17.55
C THR A 36 0.89 -1.40 16.17
N PRO A 37 -0.10 -1.28 15.25
CA PRO A 37 0.15 -0.67 13.94
C PRO A 37 0.73 0.74 14.07
N GLY A 38 1.81 1.00 13.33
CA GLY A 38 2.49 2.28 13.38
C GLY A 38 3.34 2.51 14.62
N GLY A 39 3.50 1.50 15.45
CA GLY A 39 4.22 1.61 16.73
C GLY A 39 5.74 1.56 16.64
N GLY A 40 6.29 1.48 15.43
CA GLY A 40 7.75 1.45 15.24
C GLY A 40 8.33 0.05 15.11
N ASP A 41 7.56 -0.98 15.39
CA ASP A 41 7.98 -2.39 15.28
C ASP A 41 7.54 -3.03 13.97
N ASP A 42 6.94 -2.26 13.06
CA ASP A 42 6.45 -2.79 11.79
C ASP A 42 7.60 -3.01 10.82
N ASP A 43 7.59 -4.17 10.15
CA ASP A 43 8.59 -4.48 9.14
C ASP A 43 8.20 -3.94 7.79
N ARG A 44 9.14 -3.27 7.13
CA ARG A 44 9.00 -2.97 5.72
C ARG A 44 9.03 -4.29 4.96
N PHE A 45 7.90 -4.65 4.37
CA PHE A 45 7.71 -5.99 3.81
C PHE A 45 7.94 -6.04 2.30
N ALA A 46 7.32 -5.11 1.56
CA ALA A 46 7.40 -5.06 0.11
C ALA A 46 7.06 -3.65 -0.39
N SER A 47 7.32 -3.39 -1.64
CA SER A 47 6.93 -2.13 -2.27
C SER A 47 6.62 -2.33 -3.75
N ASP A 48 5.85 -1.42 -4.30
CA ASP A 48 5.53 -1.39 -5.72
C ASP A 48 5.25 0.05 -6.15
N THR A 49 5.56 0.38 -7.38
CA THR A 49 5.26 1.67 -7.98
C THR A 49 3.90 1.61 -8.66
N THR A 50 3.08 2.65 -8.51
CA THR A 50 1.74 2.67 -9.09
C THR A 50 1.79 2.72 -10.61
N ASP A 51 0.84 2.00 -11.23
CA ASP A 51 0.60 1.99 -12.68
C ASP A 51 -0.83 2.41 -12.97
N LEU A 52 -1.04 3.07 -14.10
CA LEU A 52 -2.37 3.42 -14.56
C LEU A 52 -3.00 2.23 -15.28
N GLN A 53 -4.09 1.72 -14.72
CA GLN A 53 -4.87 0.61 -15.31
C GLN A 53 -6.36 0.92 -15.23
N GLY A 54 -7.04 0.93 -16.37
CA GLY A 54 -8.48 1.16 -16.41
C GLY A 54 -8.92 2.46 -15.76
N GLY A 55 -8.13 3.52 -15.86
CA GLY A 55 -8.43 4.81 -15.25
C GLY A 55 -8.11 4.91 -13.77
N ARG A 56 -7.47 3.90 -13.19
CA ARG A 56 -7.06 3.88 -11.78
C ARG A 56 -5.55 3.72 -11.67
N TYR A 57 -4.98 4.32 -10.64
CA TYR A 57 -3.57 4.10 -10.29
C TYR A 57 -3.51 2.96 -9.28
N VAL A 58 -2.98 1.82 -9.72
CA VAL A 58 -2.98 0.58 -8.96
C VAL A 58 -1.56 0.15 -8.60
N TRP A 59 -1.46 -0.65 -7.56
CA TRP A 59 -0.19 -1.25 -7.14
C TRP A 59 -0.44 -2.70 -6.70
N SER A 60 0.60 -3.52 -6.77
CA SER A 60 0.53 -4.91 -6.34
C SER A 60 1.91 -5.38 -5.91
N THR A 61 1.99 -6.03 -4.77
CA THR A 61 3.20 -6.72 -4.34
C THR A 61 3.13 -8.22 -4.66
N GLY A 62 2.07 -8.65 -5.34
CA GLY A 62 1.86 -10.01 -5.76
C GLY A 62 1.48 -10.94 -4.61
N ASN A 63 1.54 -12.24 -4.88
CA ASN A 63 1.26 -13.25 -3.86
C ASN A 63 2.49 -13.39 -2.97
N THR A 64 2.40 -12.88 -1.76
CA THR A 64 3.52 -12.85 -0.81
C THR A 64 3.77 -14.20 -0.14
N GLY A 65 2.76 -15.09 -0.14
CA GLY A 65 2.80 -16.35 0.59
C GLY A 65 2.82 -16.18 2.10
N THR A 66 2.61 -14.97 2.62
CA THR A 66 2.73 -14.66 4.05
C THR A 66 1.41 -14.20 4.61
N GLU A 67 0.94 -14.89 5.63
CA GLU A 67 -0.25 -14.48 6.39
C GLU A 67 0.13 -13.44 7.45
N GLY A 68 -0.84 -12.62 7.84
CA GLY A 68 -0.67 -11.63 8.88
C GLY A 68 -1.46 -10.36 8.62
N ARG A 69 -1.13 -9.32 9.40
CA ARG A 69 -1.73 -8.00 9.25
C ARG A 69 -0.78 -7.08 8.50
N PHE A 70 -1.33 -6.32 7.57
CA PHE A 70 -0.55 -5.43 6.70
C PHE A 70 -1.24 -4.10 6.53
N TYR A 71 -0.46 -3.07 6.26
CA TYR A 71 -0.98 -1.79 5.78
C TYR A 71 -0.01 -1.22 4.74
N ALA A 72 -0.52 -0.29 3.94
CA ALA A 72 0.28 0.40 2.92
C ALA A 72 0.53 1.83 3.33
N HIS A 73 1.65 2.39 2.89
CA HIS A 73 2.05 3.76 3.19
C HIS A 73 2.65 4.43 1.96
N LEU A 74 2.28 5.69 1.76
CA LEU A 74 2.89 6.59 0.80
C LEU A 74 3.61 7.69 1.56
N LYS A 75 4.88 7.91 1.25
CA LYS A 75 5.62 9.06 1.78
C LYS A 75 5.10 10.36 1.20
N ALA A 76 5.13 11.42 2.00
CA ALA A 76 4.86 12.76 1.50
C ALA A 76 5.94 13.18 0.48
N THR A 77 5.53 13.99 -0.47
CA THR A 77 6.43 14.67 -1.40
C THR A 77 6.24 16.18 -1.25
N ALA A 78 6.96 16.98 -2.04
CA ALA A 78 6.81 18.43 -2.01
C ALA A 78 5.36 18.87 -2.33
N ASP A 79 4.65 18.10 -3.18
CA ASP A 79 3.32 18.45 -3.69
C ASP A 79 2.20 17.57 -3.13
N CYS A 80 2.53 16.52 -2.38
CA CYS A 80 1.57 15.51 -1.97
C CYS A 80 1.75 15.14 -0.50
N LYS A 81 0.62 14.98 0.20
CA LYS A 81 0.64 14.54 1.58
C LYS A 81 0.94 13.04 1.67
N ALA A 82 1.53 12.63 2.80
CA ALA A 82 1.65 11.23 3.13
C ALA A 82 0.26 10.60 3.31
N ALA A 83 0.16 9.32 3.05
CA ALA A 83 -1.08 8.57 3.26
C ALA A 83 -0.77 7.19 3.82
N THR A 84 -1.65 6.69 4.68
CA THR A 84 -1.54 5.35 5.26
C THR A 84 -2.90 4.68 5.14
N SER A 85 -2.92 3.45 4.64
CA SER A 85 -4.13 2.67 4.54
C SER A 85 -4.57 2.13 5.91
N ARG A 86 -5.80 1.61 5.97
CA ARG A 86 -6.19 0.80 7.12
C ARG A 86 -5.36 -0.49 7.16
N VAL A 87 -5.35 -1.15 8.30
CA VAL A 87 -4.74 -2.46 8.46
C VAL A 87 -5.74 -3.52 7.97
N ILE A 88 -5.24 -4.46 7.17
CA ILE A 88 -6.04 -5.60 6.72
C ILE A 88 -5.33 -6.90 7.10
N ARG A 89 -6.06 -8.00 7.07
CA ARG A 89 -5.51 -9.32 7.34
C ARG A 89 -5.42 -10.11 6.04
N ALA A 90 -4.23 -10.68 5.78
CA ALA A 90 -4.00 -11.61 4.68
C ALA A 90 -4.00 -13.03 5.23
N GLN A 91 -4.81 -13.90 4.62
CA GLN A 91 -4.93 -15.32 5.01
C GLN A 91 -5.06 -16.17 3.76
N ARG A 92 -4.45 -17.35 3.82
CA ARG A 92 -4.60 -18.36 2.78
C ARG A 92 -6.00 -18.98 2.76
#